data_c5f1b94c654f827d3ba008684e2b9207
#
_entry.id   c5f1b94c654f827d3ba008684e2b9207
#
_cell.length_a   1.000
_cell.length_b   1.000
_cell.length_c   1.000
_cell.angle_alpha   90.00
_cell.angle_beta   90.00
_cell.angle_gamma   90.00
#
_symmetry.space_group_name_H-M   'P 1'
#
loop_
_entity.id
_entity.type
_entity.pdbx_description
1 polymer ?
#
loop_
_entity_poly.entity_id
_entity_poly.type
_entity_poly.pdbx_seq_one_letter_code
_entity_poly.pdbx_strand_id
1 'polypeptide(L)'
;MKKFTNIDRPLLVSMVTETEIKSALAYIANSIYGGADALGFGLGFLKKEYRNEEDLDRIFSACAGKPVYLYSYPEVESAGFSHEECAEYLLFAAERALKYGPVLCDIMCDMFGKVSGGFSDDPAVVEKQLALAEKFHSMGAEVLYSVHHAEFLGEKEIMRQAREQVRRGADVIKIVTKANTKEELISNIDIITKIKEEIDAPLLYLSSGKYSYTVRQVGIAFGVDICLCVEHYNELTNKIQPSLASSKAIRDNLIIVK
;
A
#
# COMPACT_ATOMS: atom_id res chain seq x y z
N MET A 1 6.70 12.68 16.28
CA MET A 1 7.15 12.45 14.90
C MET A 1 5.92 12.56 14.00
N LYS A 2 6.01 13.14 12.78
CA LYS A 2 4.88 13.09 11.84
C LYS A 2 4.59 11.62 11.51
N LYS A 3 3.32 11.24 11.46
CA LYS A 3 2.89 9.90 11.09
C LYS A 3 2.47 9.88 9.65
N PHE A 4 2.53 8.71 9.00
CA PHE A 4 1.98 8.49 7.67
C PHE A 4 0.46 8.74 7.69
N THR A 5 -0.20 8.31 8.76
CA THR A 5 -1.65 8.44 8.97
C THR A 5 -2.13 9.86 9.34
N ASN A 6 -1.26 10.86 9.47
CA ASN A 6 -1.67 12.27 9.57
C ASN A 6 -2.18 12.77 8.21
N ILE A 7 -3.36 12.33 7.83
CA ILE A 7 -3.96 12.57 6.50
C ILE A 7 -4.93 13.74 6.58
N ASP A 8 -4.53 14.88 6.03
CA ASP A 8 -5.42 16.05 5.90
C ASP A 8 -6.29 15.98 4.64
N ARG A 9 -5.87 15.24 3.65
CA ARG A 9 -6.51 14.99 2.36
C ARG A 9 -6.03 13.65 1.80
N PRO A 10 -6.71 13.03 0.82
CA PRO A 10 -6.24 11.79 0.22
C PRO A 10 -4.79 11.87 -0.26
N LEU A 11 -3.94 10.95 0.22
CA LEU A 11 -2.53 10.90 -0.12
C LEU A 11 -2.31 10.27 -1.50
N LEU A 12 -1.48 10.89 -2.31
CA LEU A 12 -0.99 10.31 -3.56
C LEU A 12 0.36 9.66 -3.29
N VAL A 13 0.38 8.33 -3.31
CA VAL A 13 1.58 7.52 -3.12
C VAL A 13 2.11 7.10 -4.47
N SER A 14 3.25 7.66 -4.90
CA SER A 14 3.90 7.28 -6.16
C SER A 14 4.71 6.00 -5.98
N MET A 15 4.35 4.95 -6.72
CA MET A 15 4.92 3.61 -6.59
C MET A 15 6.18 3.46 -7.42
N VAL A 16 7.33 3.34 -6.75
CA VAL A 16 8.65 3.15 -7.37
C VAL A 16 8.85 1.68 -7.69
N THR A 17 8.88 1.32 -8.97
CA THR A 17 9.07 -0.04 -9.48
C THR A 17 10.36 -0.18 -10.28
N GLU A 18 11.39 0.56 -9.88
CA GLU A 18 12.68 0.58 -10.56
C GLU A 18 13.62 -0.49 -10.00
N THR A 19 14.44 -1.07 -10.87
CA THR A 19 15.38 -2.13 -10.52
C THR A 19 16.79 -1.64 -10.22
N GLU A 20 17.13 -0.44 -10.68
CA GLU A 20 18.44 0.19 -10.59
C GLU A 20 18.38 1.45 -9.71
N ILE A 21 19.43 1.69 -8.93
CA ILE A 21 19.50 2.89 -8.06
C ILE A 21 19.35 4.18 -8.85
N LYS A 22 20.03 4.31 -9.98
CA LYS A 22 20.00 5.56 -10.78
C LYS A 22 18.60 5.87 -11.28
N SER A 23 17.88 4.89 -11.80
CA SER A 23 16.50 5.08 -12.25
C SER A 23 15.55 5.31 -11.09
N ALA A 24 15.72 4.61 -9.95
CA ALA A 24 14.94 4.84 -8.74
C ALA A 24 15.07 6.28 -8.22
N LEU A 25 16.29 6.81 -8.15
CA LEU A 25 16.53 8.19 -7.72
C LEU A 25 15.89 9.22 -8.67
N ALA A 26 15.96 8.99 -9.99
CA ALA A 26 15.31 9.85 -10.98
C ALA A 26 13.78 9.78 -10.84
N TYR A 27 13.23 8.58 -10.67
CA TYR A 27 11.79 8.37 -10.44
C TYR A 27 11.29 9.11 -9.19
N ILE A 28 12.02 8.99 -8.07
CA ILE A 28 11.72 9.69 -6.81
C ILE A 28 11.69 11.20 -7.03
N ALA A 29 12.73 11.77 -7.66
CA ALA A 29 12.81 13.19 -7.91
C ALA A 29 11.64 13.70 -8.78
N ASN A 30 11.30 12.98 -9.85
CA ASN A 30 10.17 13.30 -10.72
C ASN A 30 8.83 13.17 -9.98
N SER A 31 8.66 12.14 -9.15
CA SER A 31 7.45 11.96 -8.32
C SER A 31 7.25 13.12 -7.36
N ILE A 32 8.32 13.55 -6.68
CA ILE A 32 8.28 14.70 -5.77
C ILE A 32 7.92 15.98 -6.52
N TYR A 33 8.56 16.22 -7.66
CA TYR A 33 8.27 17.37 -8.52
C TYR A 33 6.84 17.34 -9.06
N GLY A 34 6.33 16.15 -9.44
CA GLY A 34 4.96 15.91 -9.87
C GLY A 34 3.90 16.05 -8.77
N GLY A 35 4.32 16.22 -7.51
CA GLY A 35 3.44 16.48 -6.37
C GLY A 35 2.96 15.23 -5.65
N ALA A 36 3.73 14.14 -5.66
CA ALA A 36 3.48 12.99 -4.80
C ALA A 36 3.57 13.41 -3.32
N ASP A 37 2.62 12.92 -2.51
CA ASP A 37 2.62 13.16 -1.06
C ASP A 37 3.52 12.16 -0.33
N ALA A 38 3.63 10.93 -0.85
CA ALA A 38 4.45 9.84 -0.33
C ALA A 38 5.04 8.99 -1.48
N LEU A 39 6.06 8.21 -1.18
CA LEU A 39 6.69 7.26 -2.10
C LEU A 39 6.40 5.83 -1.64
N GLY A 40 6.07 4.92 -2.57
CA GLY A 40 5.84 3.52 -2.27
C GLY A 40 6.92 2.64 -2.92
N PHE A 41 7.43 1.65 -2.20
CA PHE A 41 8.48 0.76 -2.68
C PHE A 41 8.08 -0.70 -2.54
N GLY A 42 8.01 -1.41 -3.66
CA GLY A 42 8.10 -2.85 -3.69
C GLY A 42 9.56 -3.26 -3.56
N LEU A 43 9.97 -3.70 -2.39
CA LEU A 43 11.39 -3.89 -2.06
C LEU A 43 12.06 -4.96 -2.93
N GLY A 44 11.28 -5.92 -3.42
CA GLY A 44 11.76 -6.98 -4.28
C GLY A 44 12.07 -6.55 -5.72
N PHE A 45 11.63 -5.37 -6.19
CA PHE A 45 11.97 -4.87 -7.52
C PHE A 45 13.44 -4.49 -7.65
N LEU A 46 14.05 -3.97 -6.58
CA LEU A 46 15.47 -3.67 -6.60
C LEU A 46 16.32 -4.94 -6.83
N LYS A 47 17.32 -4.85 -7.68
CA LYS A 47 18.30 -5.93 -7.84
C LYS A 47 18.98 -6.26 -6.52
N LYS A 48 19.36 -7.53 -6.33
CA LYS A 48 19.92 -8.02 -5.05
C LYS A 48 21.15 -7.24 -4.59
N GLU A 49 22.01 -6.82 -5.52
CA GLU A 49 23.21 -6.03 -5.22
C GLU A 49 22.91 -4.68 -4.56
N TYR A 50 21.72 -4.14 -4.76
CA TYR A 50 21.27 -2.84 -4.20
C TYR A 50 20.45 -2.97 -2.91
N ARG A 51 20.27 -4.18 -2.39
CA ARG A 51 19.50 -4.44 -1.17
C ARG A 51 20.40 -4.38 0.08
N ASN A 52 21.29 -3.41 0.14
CA ASN A 52 22.23 -3.16 1.21
C ASN A 52 21.95 -1.80 1.90
N GLU A 53 22.62 -1.55 3.02
CA GLU A 53 22.42 -0.34 3.81
C GLU A 53 22.69 0.94 3.03
N GLU A 54 23.81 1.00 2.31
CA GLU A 54 24.26 2.20 1.60
C GLU A 54 23.25 2.60 0.51
N ASP A 55 22.82 1.66 -0.30
CA ASP A 55 21.91 1.93 -1.40
C ASP A 55 20.49 2.22 -0.92
N LEU A 56 20.01 1.55 0.13
CA LEU A 56 18.72 1.88 0.75
C LEU A 56 18.75 3.27 1.40
N ASP A 57 19.83 3.64 2.08
CA ASP A 57 19.99 4.99 2.64
C ASP A 57 20.00 6.07 1.54
N ARG A 58 20.63 5.80 0.40
CA ARG A 58 20.58 6.70 -0.77
C ARG A 58 19.16 6.89 -1.29
N ILE A 59 18.40 5.81 -1.41
CA ILE A 59 16.99 5.85 -1.86
C ILE A 59 16.12 6.64 -0.87
N PHE A 60 16.17 6.29 0.40
CA PHE A 60 15.27 6.89 1.40
C PHE A 60 15.65 8.35 1.72
N SER A 61 16.93 8.70 1.69
CA SER A 61 17.33 10.11 1.80
C SER A 61 16.82 10.96 0.63
N ALA A 62 16.77 10.40 -0.58
CA ALA A 62 16.22 11.08 -1.75
C ALA A 62 14.70 11.35 -1.65
N CYS A 63 13.98 10.66 -0.76
CA CYS A 63 12.56 10.94 -0.50
C CYS A 63 12.32 12.28 0.21
N ALA A 64 13.37 13.00 0.62
CA ALA A 64 13.32 14.37 1.15
C ALA A 64 12.35 14.54 2.33
N GLY A 65 12.29 13.57 3.23
CA GLY A 65 11.44 13.58 4.42
C GLY A 65 9.96 13.25 4.14
N LYS A 66 9.59 12.91 2.92
CA LYS A 66 8.24 12.43 2.61
C LYS A 66 8.00 11.04 3.22
N PRO A 67 6.75 10.74 3.60
CA PRO A 67 6.38 9.41 4.06
C PRO A 67 6.71 8.32 3.04
N VAL A 68 7.08 7.14 3.53
CA VAL A 68 7.45 5.99 2.70
C VAL A 68 6.53 4.80 3.02
N TYR A 69 5.93 4.23 1.99
CA TYR A 69 5.17 2.98 2.05
C TYR A 69 6.04 1.82 1.54
N LEU A 70 6.23 0.79 2.37
CA LEU A 70 7.08 -0.36 2.07
C LEU A 70 6.25 -1.64 2.01
N TYR A 71 6.51 -2.48 1.00
CA TYR A 71 5.97 -3.83 0.93
C TYR A 71 7.00 -4.81 0.33
N SER A 72 6.88 -6.08 0.70
CA SER A 72 7.65 -7.19 0.16
C SER A 72 6.75 -8.41 0.03
N TYR A 73 6.44 -8.80 -1.23
CA TYR A 73 5.53 -9.90 -1.53
C TYR A 73 6.27 -11.01 -2.27
N PRO A 74 6.29 -12.25 -1.76
CA PRO A 74 7.05 -13.36 -2.36
C PRO A 74 6.70 -13.65 -3.81
N GLU A 75 5.46 -13.36 -4.21
CA GLU A 75 4.91 -13.76 -5.51
C GLU A 75 5.00 -12.69 -6.59
N VAL A 76 5.05 -11.42 -6.20
CA VAL A 76 4.97 -10.29 -7.14
C VAL A 76 6.34 -9.85 -7.64
N GLU A 77 7.37 -10.03 -6.83
CA GLU A 77 8.67 -9.36 -6.99
C GLU A 77 9.78 -10.30 -7.41
N SER A 78 9.45 -11.49 -7.93
CA SER A 78 10.44 -12.48 -8.41
C SER A 78 11.61 -12.72 -7.44
N ALA A 79 11.45 -12.36 -6.18
CA ALA A 79 12.51 -12.43 -5.20
C ALA A 79 12.85 -13.86 -4.79
N GLY A 80 11.90 -14.79 -4.95
CA GLY A 80 12.01 -16.16 -4.47
C GLY A 80 12.18 -16.24 -2.96
N PHE A 81 11.78 -15.21 -2.23
CA PHE A 81 11.83 -15.15 -0.78
C PHE A 81 10.66 -15.94 -0.18
N SER A 82 10.92 -16.57 0.96
CA SER A 82 9.86 -17.05 1.86
C SER A 82 9.14 -15.85 2.52
N HIS A 83 8.03 -16.12 3.20
CA HIS A 83 7.35 -15.10 3.99
C HIS A 83 8.24 -14.54 5.11
N GLU A 84 9.06 -15.41 5.71
CA GLU A 84 10.04 -15.05 6.75
C GLU A 84 11.11 -14.11 6.19
N GLU A 85 11.70 -14.44 5.04
CA GLU A 85 12.69 -13.58 4.37
C GLU A 85 12.10 -12.23 3.95
N CYS A 86 10.84 -12.21 3.48
CA CYS A 86 10.14 -10.96 3.19
C CYS A 86 9.96 -10.10 4.44
N ALA A 87 9.58 -10.70 5.58
CA ALA A 87 9.42 -10.00 6.85
C ALA A 87 10.74 -9.43 7.37
N GLU A 88 11.81 -10.20 7.30
CA GLU A 88 13.17 -9.77 7.70
C GLU A 88 13.66 -8.61 6.83
N TYR A 89 13.49 -8.72 5.51
CA TYR A 89 13.89 -7.65 4.60
C TYR A 89 13.04 -6.39 4.77
N LEU A 90 11.75 -6.53 5.05
CA LEU A 90 10.87 -5.41 5.33
C LEU A 90 11.26 -4.69 6.64
N LEU A 91 11.60 -5.45 7.70
CA LEU A 91 12.13 -4.90 8.96
C LEU A 91 13.44 -4.12 8.74
N PHE A 92 14.38 -4.72 8.01
CA PHE A 92 15.64 -4.08 7.68
C PHE A 92 15.45 -2.77 6.90
N ALA A 93 14.59 -2.79 5.86
CA ALA A 93 14.31 -1.60 5.07
C ALA A 93 13.57 -0.52 5.87
N ALA A 94 12.64 -0.90 6.75
CA ALA A 94 11.91 0.02 7.62
C ALA A 94 12.86 0.74 8.60
N GLU A 95 13.80 0.03 9.21
CA GLU A 95 14.83 0.61 10.07
C GLU A 95 15.65 1.70 9.34
N ARG A 96 16.01 1.43 8.08
CA ARG A 96 16.74 2.40 7.26
C ARG A 96 15.86 3.61 6.91
N ALA A 97 14.63 3.36 6.46
CA ALA A 97 13.70 4.42 6.03
C ALA A 97 13.30 5.37 7.17
N LEU A 98 13.13 4.86 8.40
CA LEU A 98 12.76 5.65 9.58
C LEU A 98 13.78 6.74 9.93
N LYS A 99 15.02 6.65 9.47
CA LYS A 99 16.03 7.70 9.62
C LYS A 99 15.67 8.97 8.83
N TYR A 100 14.86 8.83 7.78
CA TYR A 100 14.59 9.88 6.81
C TYR A 100 13.16 10.40 6.82
N GLY A 101 12.20 9.65 7.37
CA GLY A 101 10.80 10.09 7.42
C GLY A 101 9.85 9.04 8.01
N PRO A 102 8.54 9.33 8.01
CA PRO A 102 7.51 8.39 8.43
C PRO A 102 7.47 7.16 7.52
N VAL A 103 7.22 6.00 8.11
CA VAL A 103 7.20 4.71 7.38
C VAL A 103 5.91 3.97 7.67
N LEU A 104 5.28 3.44 6.61
CA LEU A 104 4.14 2.53 6.65
C LEU A 104 4.59 1.18 6.06
N CYS A 105 4.48 0.10 6.83
CA CYS A 105 4.87 -1.25 6.43
C CYS A 105 3.65 -2.11 6.15
N ASP A 106 3.65 -2.84 5.03
CA ASP A 106 2.54 -3.70 4.60
C ASP A 106 2.76 -5.14 5.07
N ILE A 107 1.81 -5.64 5.86
CA ILE A 107 1.72 -7.05 6.27
C ILE A 107 0.52 -7.66 5.53
N MET A 108 0.77 -8.64 4.65
CA MET A 108 -0.32 -9.39 4.01
C MET A 108 -1.10 -10.20 5.05
N CYS A 109 -2.43 -10.22 4.93
CA CYS A 109 -3.31 -10.98 5.84
C CYS A 109 -3.15 -12.50 5.74
N ASP A 110 -2.43 -13.00 4.73
CA ASP A 110 -2.01 -14.40 4.59
C ASP A 110 -0.49 -14.61 4.72
N MET A 111 0.23 -13.59 5.16
CA MET A 111 1.66 -13.71 5.46
C MET A 111 1.89 -14.77 6.53
N PHE A 112 2.91 -15.61 6.36
CA PHE A 112 3.24 -16.80 7.17
C PHE A 112 2.30 -18.01 7.04
N GLY A 113 1.25 -17.92 6.23
CA GLY A 113 0.32 -19.02 6.00
C GLY A 113 -0.59 -18.69 4.83
N LYS A 114 -0.09 -18.94 3.62
CA LYS A 114 -0.85 -18.67 2.38
C LYS A 114 -2.15 -19.44 2.36
N VAL A 115 -3.24 -18.72 2.11
CA VAL A 115 -4.59 -19.30 1.99
C VAL A 115 -5.27 -18.82 0.70
N SER A 116 -6.16 -19.66 0.17
CA SER A 116 -7.05 -19.26 -0.92
C SER A 116 -7.93 -18.10 -0.42
N GLY A 117 -7.84 -16.95 -1.10
CA GLY A 117 -8.57 -15.75 -0.70
C GLY A 117 -7.73 -14.70 0.05
N GLY A 118 -6.46 -14.98 0.36
CA GLY A 118 -5.50 -13.98 0.85
C GLY A 118 -5.77 -13.46 2.27
N PHE A 119 -6.67 -14.10 3.04
CA PHE A 119 -6.98 -13.71 4.42
C PHE A 119 -6.98 -14.93 5.33
N SER A 120 -6.00 -15.04 6.23
CA SER A 120 -5.88 -16.15 7.16
C SER A 120 -6.51 -15.81 8.50
N ASP A 121 -7.36 -16.71 9.00
CA ASP A 121 -7.91 -16.70 10.36
C ASP A 121 -7.25 -17.78 11.24
N ASP A 122 -6.18 -18.45 10.76
CA ASP A 122 -5.42 -19.42 11.54
C ASP A 122 -4.72 -18.71 12.72
N PRO A 123 -4.98 -19.11 13.97
CA PRO A 123 -4.42 -18.45 15.15
C PRO A 123 -2.89 -18.39 15.15
N ALA A 124 -2.20 -19.43 14.66
CA ALA A 124 -0.75 -19.47 14.62
C ALA A 124 -0.17 -18.51 13.57
N VAL A 125 -0.87 -18.32 12.45
CA VAL A 125 -0.53 -17.33 11.43
C VAL A 125 -0.75 -15.91 11.95
N VAL A 126 -1.91 -15.68 12.58
CA VAL A 126 -2.27 -14.39 13.17
C VAL A 126 -1.28 -13.99 14.26
N GLU A 127 -0.86 -14.91 15.12
CA GLU A 127 0.15 -14.65 16.17
C GLU A 127 1.47 -14.13 15.58
N LYS A 128 1.96 -14.75 14.50
CA LYS A 128 3.19 -14.29 13.81
C LYS A 128 3.00 -12.89 13.19
N GLN A 129 1.82 -12.61 12.61
CA GLN A 129 1.51 -11.30 12.04
C GLN A 129 1.47 -10.22 13.13
N LEU A 130 0.85 -10.50 14.28
CA LEU A 130 0.80 -9.60 15.42
C LEU A 130 2.20 -9.31 15.97
N ALA A 131 3.04 -10.35 16.12
CA ALA A 131 4.43 -10.18 16.56
C ALA A 131 5.25 -9.32 15.60
N LEU A 132 5.01 -9.43 14.28
CA LEU A 132 5.65 -8.57 13.28
C LEU A 132 5.15 -7.12 13.37
N ALA A 133 3.85 -6.93 13.53
CA ALA A 133 3.26 -5.60 13.70
C ALA A 133 3.80 -4.89 14.95
N GLU A 134 3.93 -5.60 16.08
CA GLU A 134 4.52 -5.07 17.30
C GLU A 134 5.96 -4.62 17.09
N LYS A 135 6.77 -5.36 16.32
CA LYS A 135 8.13 -4.95 15.97
C LYS A 135 8.13 -3.62 15.19
N PHE A 136 7.27 -3.47 14.19
CA PHE A 136 7.17 -2.23 13.43
C PHE A 136 6.74 -1.05 14.33
N HIS A 137 5.71 -1.24 15.14
CA HIS A 137 5.25 -0.20 16.08
C HIS A 137 6.33 0.18 17.09
N SER A 138 7.08 -0.79 17.63
CA SER A 138 8.18 -0.52 18.58
C SER A 138 9.32 0.28 17.95
N MET A 139 9.55 0.15 16.64
CA MET A 139 10.51 0.94 15.88
C MET A 139 9.98 2.36 15.55
N GLY A 140 8.68 2.60 15.70
CA GLY A 140 8.01 3.84 15.33
C GLY A 140 7.48 3.88 13.90
N ALA A 141 7.44 2.75 13.21
CA ALA A 141 6.72 2.59 11.94
C ALA A 141 5.23 2.36 12.18
N GLU A 142 4.42 2.66 11.18
CA GLU A 142 2.99 2.33 11.14
C GLU A 142 2.78 1.06 10.32
N VAL A 143 1.68 0.37 10.57
CA VAL A 143 1.35 -0.91 9.95
C VAL A 143 0.09 -0.80 9.10
N LEU A 144 0.19 -1.28 7.88
CA LEU A 144 -0.94 -1.53 7.00
C LEU A 144 -1.11 -3.04 6.90
N TYR A 145 -2.32 -3.54 7.17
CA TYR A 145 -2.66 -4.91 6.79
C TYR A 145 -3.30 -4.92 5.42
N SER A 146 -2.88 -5.85 4.55
CA SER A 146 -3.42 -5.96 3.20
C SER A 146 -4.04 -7.31 2.90
N VAL A 147 -5.12 -7.29 2.12
CA VAL A 147 -5.71 -8.48 1.53
C VAL A 147 -5.90 -8.31 0.03
N HIS A 148 -5.59 -9.34 -0.74
CA HIS A 148 -5.66 -9.32 -2.19
C HIS A 148 -6.56 -10.46 -2.68
N HIS A 149 -7.75 -10.10 -3.17
CA HIS A 149 -8.71 -11.06 -3.70
C HIS A 149 -8.60 -11.21 -5.22
N ALA A 150 -8.58 -12.45 -5.68
CA ALA A 150 -8.63 -12.79 -7.10
C ALA A 150 -10.04 -12.59 -7.68
N GLU A 151 -11.08 -12.61 -6.83
CA GLU A 151 -12.49 -12.46 -7.20
C GLU A 151 -13.17 -11.30 -6.47
N PHE A 152 -14.35 -10.90 -6.95
CA PHE A 152 -15.19 -9.95 -6.24
C PHE A 152 -15.71 -10.58 -4.93
N LEU A 153 -15.66 -9.82 -3.85
CA LEU A 153 -16.29 -10.18 -2.58
C LEU A 153 -17.39 -9.18 -2.23
N GLY A 154 -18.49 -9.72 -1.69
CA GLY A 154 -19.60 -8.91 -1.22
C GLY A 154 -19.29 -8.15 0.09
N GLU A 155 -20.09 -7.14 0.35
CA GLU A 155 -19.98 -6.23 1.49
C GLU A 155 -19.71 -6.93 2.82
N LYS A 156 -20.53 -7.92 3.17
CA LYS A 156 -20.46 -8.61 4.48
C LYS A 156 -19.05 -9.14 4.79
N GLU A 157 -18.39 -9.75 3.80
CA GLU A 157 -17.07 -10.33 3.99
C GLU A 157 -15.99 -9.24 4.00
N ILE A 158 -16.08 -8.26 3.13
CA ILE A 158 -15.15 -7.11 3.12
C ILE A 158 -15.19 -6.35 4.45
N MET A 159 -16.39 -6.06 4.98
CA MET A 159 -16.55 -5.39 6.26
C MET A 159 -15.99 -6.23 7.44
N ARG A 160 -16.17 -7.57 7.40
CA ARG A 160 -15.56 -8.47 8.40
C ARG A 160 -14.05 -8.35 8.37
N GLN A 161 -13.44 -8.43 7.19
CA GLN A 161 -11.98 -8.35 7.03
C GLN A 161 -11.43 -6.98 7.42
N ALA A 162 -12.11 -5.90 7.06
CA ALA A 162 -11.72 -4.55 7.44
C ALA A 162 -11.69 -4.37 8.97
N ARG A 163 -12.75 -4.81 9.67
CA ARG A 163 -12.78 -4.78 11.15
C ARG A 163 -11.69 -5.66 11.78
N GLU A 164 -11.42 -6.81 11.18
CA GLU A 164 -10.38 -7.72 11.66
C GLU A 164 -8.98 -7.13 11.47
N GLN A 165 -8.70 -6.42 10.36
CA GLN A 165 -7.43 -5.70 10.18
C GLN A 165 -7.22 -4.68 11.30
N VAL A 166 -8.24 -3.89 11.65
CA VAL A 166 -8.17 -2.95 12.78
C VAL A 166 -7.93 -3.69 14.10
N ARG A 167 -8.63 -4.81 14.33
CA ARG A 167 -8.44 -5.63 15.55
C ARG A 167 -7.02 -6.18 15.68
N ARG A 168 -6.34 -6.45 14.54
CA ARG A 168 -4.93 -6.87 14.49
C ARG A 168 -3.96 -5.69 14.66
N GLY A 169 -4.44 -4.47 14.86
CA GLY A 169 -3.60 -3.30 15.08
C GLY A 169 -3.16 -2.57 13.81
N ALA A 170 -3.95 -2.67 12.72
CA ALA A 170 -3.69 -1.88 11.52
C ALA A 170 -3.84 -0.38 11.81
N ASP A 171 -2.85 0.42 11.44
CA ASP A 171 -2.96 1.88 11.32
C ASP A 171 -3.65 2.27 10.00
N VAL A 172 -3.58 1.41 8.98
CA VAL A 172 -4.23 1.56 7.68
C VAL A 172 -4.84 0.24 7.24
N ILE A 173 -6.09 0.29 6.76
CA ILE A 173 -6.77 -0.85 6.14
C ILE A 173 -6.43 -0.88 4.65
N LYS A 174 -6.03 -2.04 4.10
CA LYS A 174 -5.89 -2.21 2.65
C LYS A 174 -6.69 -3.41 2.16
N ILE A 175 -7.54 -3.13 1.18
CA ILE A 175 -8.36 -4.14 0.51
C ILE A 175 -8.17 -4.00 -1.00
N VAL A 176 -7.83 -5.12 -1.64
CA VAL A 176 -7.81 -5.25 -3.10
C VAL A 176 -8.83 -6.32 -3.49
N THR A 177 -9.85 -5.93 -4.22
CA THR A 177 -10.92 -6.81 -4.69
C THR A 177 -10.99 -6.81 -6.23
N LYS A 178 -12.13 -7.19 -6.81
CA LYS A 178 -12.33 -7.24 -8.26
C LYS A 178 -13.53 -6.40 -8.68
N ALA A 179 -13.51 -5.89 -9.91
CA ALA A 179 -14.64 -5.21 -10.55
C ALA A 179 -14.63 -5.54 -12.05
N ASN A 180 -15.38 -6.56 -12.46
CA ASN A 180 -15.55 -6.99 -13.87
C ASN A 180 -16.87 -6.55 -14.46
N THR A 181 -17.91 -6.36 -13.63
CA THR A 181 -19.23 -5.92 -14.03
C THR A 181 -19.55 -4.54 -13.49
N LYS A 182 -20.61 -3.90 -14.01
CA LYS A 182 -21.08 -2.60 -13.50
C LYS A 182 -21.63 -2.71 -12.08
N GLU A 183 -22.27 -3.84 -11.79
CA GLU A 183 -22.81 -4.15 -10.47
C GLU A 183 -21.69 -4.26 -9.45
N GLU A 184 -20.60 -4.95 -9.78
CA GLU A 184 -19.40 -5.04 -8.93
C GLU A 184 -18.71 -3.69 -8.75
N LEU A 185 -18.66 -2.85 -9.80
CA LEU A 185 -18.16 -1.47 -9.68
C LEU A 185 -18.99 -0.67 -8.67
N ILE A 186 -20.32 -0.67 -8.81
CA ILE A 186 -21.22 0.08 -7.93
C ILE A 186 -21.09 -0.45 -6.50
N SER A 187 -21.09 -1.77 -6.34
CA SER A 187 -20.92 -2.39 -5.02
C SER A 187 -19.59 -2.02 -4.35
N ASN A 188 -18.49 -1.95 -5.11
CA ASN A 188 -17.19 -1.51 -4.56
C ASN A 188 -17.26 -0.06 -4.05
N ILE A 189 -17.97 0.84 -4.75
CA ILE A 189 -18.12 2.23 -4.30
C ILE A 189 -18.97 2.30 -3.03
N ASP A 190 -20.07 1.55 -2.97
CA ASP A 190 -20.91 1.44 -1.78
C ASP A 190 -20.13 0.89 -0.58
N ILE A 191 -19.34 -0.16 -0.77
CA ILE A 191 -18.48 -0.74 0.27
C ILE A 191 -17.46 0.29 0.78
N ILE A 192 -16.83 1.08 -0.10
CA ILE A 192 -15.90 2.14 0.30
C ILE A 192 -16.58 3.13 1.26
N THR A 193 -17.75 3.65 0.87
CA THR A 193 -18.48 4.61 1.70
C THR A 193 -18.87 4.01 3.04
N LYS A 194 -19.31 2.77 3.05
CA LYS A 194 -19.72 2.06 4.27
C LYS A 194 -18.54 1.78 5.23
N ILE A 195 -17.36 1.42 4.70
CA ILE A 195 -16.14 1.30 5.52
C ILE A 195 -15.86 2.64 6.20
N LYS A 196 -15.94 3.74 5.46
CA LYS A 196 -15.65 5.07 6.01
C LYS A 196 -16.69 5.58 7.01
N GLU A 197 -17.94 5.14 6.92
CA GLU A 197 -19.01 5.46 7.88
C GLU A 197 -18.87 4.65 9.18
N GLU A 198 -18.42 3.38 9.11
CA GLU A 198 -18.48 2.45 10.23
C GLU A 198 -17.12 2.18 10.89
N ILE A 199 -15.99 2.49 10.21
CA ILE A 199 -14.65 2.14 10.68
C ILE A 199 -13.76 3.37 10.70
N ASP A 200 -13.32 3.76 11.89
CA ASP A 200 -12.42 4.91 12.09
C ASP A 200 -10.95 4.50 11.84
N ALA A 201 -10.61 4.28 10.57
CA ALA A 201 -9.25 4.03 10.14
C ALA A 201 -9.04 4.52 8.70
N PRO A 202 -7.83 5.01 8.35
CA PRO A 202 -7.47 5.31 6.98
C PRO A 202 -7.61 4.09 6.07
N LEU A 203 -8.13 4.33 4.85
CA LEU A 203 -8.47 3.29 3.89
C LEU A 203 -7.66 3.42 2.60
N LEU A 204 -7.03 2.34 2.19
CA LEU A 204 -6.49 2.09 0.87
C LEU A 204 -7.33 1.01 0.19
N TYR A 205 -8.25 1.41 -0.70
CA TYR A 205 -9.14 0.48 -1.39
C TYR A 205 -8.83 0.44 -2.87
N LEU A 206 -8.60 -0.75 -3.39
CA LEU A 206 -8.25 -0.98 -4.78
C LEU A 206 -9.13 -2.06 -5.39
N SER A 207 -9.23 -2.07 -6.72
CA SER A 207 -9.76 -3.22 -7.44
C SER A 207 -8.86 -3.64 -8.60
N SER A 208 -9.03 -4.88 -9.02
CA SER A 208 -8.55 -5.45 -10.26
C SER A 208 -9.72 -5.67 -11.23
N GLY A 209 -9.46 -6.16 -12.45
CA GLY A 209 -10.49 -6.44 -13.45
C GLY A 209 -10.85 -5.25 -14.34
N LYS A 210 -11.94 -5.38 -15.08
CA LYS A 210 -12.34 -4.46 -16.16
C LYS A 210 -12.53 -3.01 -15.70
N TYR A 211 -13.10 -2.82 -14.52
CA TYR A 211 -13.41 -1.50 -13.96
C TYR A 211 -12.39 -1.05 -12.90
N SER A 212 -11.26 -1.72 -12.80
CA SER A 212 -10.21 -1.43 -11.82
C SER A 212 -9.74 0.02 -11.85
N TYR A 213 -9.48 0.54 -13.04
CA TYR A 213 -9.00 1.90 -13.22
C TYR A 213 -10.04 2.93 -12.74
N THR A 214 -11.33 2.67 -12.99
CA THR A 214 -12.42 3.53 -12.51
C THR A 214 -12.47 3.56 -10.98
N VAL A 215 -12.52 2.38 -10.32
CA VAL A 215 -12.54 2.30 -8.84
C VAL A 215 -11.35 3.04 -8.24
N ARG A 216 -10.16 2.86 -8.78
CA ARG A 216 -8.93 3.51 -8.26
C ARG A 216 -8.96 5.03 -8.38
N GLN A 217 -9.58 5.57 -9.43
CA GLN A 217 -9.66 7.01 -9.64
C GLN A 217 -10.81 7.65 -8.86
N VAL A 218 -12.01 7.08 -8.93
CA VAL A 218 -13.17 7.69 -8.28
C VAL A 218 -13.23 7.39 -6.78
N GLY A 219 -12.58 6.34 -6.29
CA GLY A 219 -12.55 5.98 -4.87
C GLY A 219 -12.15 7.12 -3.94
N ILE A 220 -11.28 8.02 -4.42
CA ILE A 220 -10.87 9.23 -3.68
C ILE A 220 -12.09 10.09 -3.33
N ALA A 221 -13.08 10.21 -4.22
CA ALA A 221 -14.28 11.00 -4.00
C ALA A 221 -15.25 10.34 -3.01
N PHE A 222 -15.07 9.04 -2.74
CA PHE A 222 -15.95 8.25 -1.86
C PHE A 222 -15.28 7.86 -0.53
N GLY A 223 -14.11 8.41 -0.23
CA GLY A 223 -13.49 8.26 1.08
C GLY A 223 -12.22 7.41 1.13
N VAL A 224 -11.67 7.00 -0.02
CA VAL A 224 -10.33 6.39 -0.03
C VAL A 224 -9.29 7.44 0.37
N ASP A 225 -8.53 7.15 1.42
CA ASP A 225 -7.54 8.07 1.99
C ASP A 225 -6.17 7.99 1.31
N ILE A 226 -5.85 6.83 0.71
CA ILE A 226 -4.55 6.58 0.09
C ILE A 226 -4.75 6.08 -1.34
N CYS A 227 -4.21 6.81 -2.31
CA CYS A 227 -4.26 6.48 -3.73
C CYS A 227 -2.87 6.07 -4.22
N LEU A 228 -2.71 4.83 -4.64
CA LEU A 228 -1.49 4.38 -5.31
C LEU A 228 -1.51 4.84 -6.77
N CYS A 229 -0.46 5.52 -7.19
CA CYS A 229 -0.30 6.02 -8.55
C CYS A 229 1.13 5.78 -9.05
N VAL A 230 1.39 6.10 -10.32
CA VAL A 230 2.69 5.97 -10.94
C VAL A 230 3.10 7.29 -11.58
N GLU A 231 4.38 7.63 -11.49
CA GLU A 231 4.93 8.79 -12.17
C GLU A 231 4.94 8.55 -13.68
N HIS A 232 5.47 7.40 -14.11
CA HIS A 232 5.41 6.93 -15.48
C HIS A 232 5.22 5.41 -15.53
N TYR A 233 4.86 4.88 -16.71
CA TYR A 233 4.71 3.45 -16.93
C TYR A 233 6.00 2.86 -17.52
N ASN A 234 6.51 1.81 -16.91
CA ASN A 234 7.57 0.95 -17.42
C ASN A 234 7.09 -0.49 -17.60
N GLU A 235 7.98 -1.44 -17.86
CA GLU A 235 7.64 -2.85 -18.06
C GLU A 235 7.10 -3.53 -16.78
N LEU A 236 7.58 -3.10 -15.62
CA LEU A 236 7.21 -3.64 -14.30
C LEU A 236 5.97 -2.99 -13.71
N THR A 237 5.58 -1.82 -14.22
CA THR A 237 4.46 -1.05 -13.69
C THR A 237 3.12 -1.76 -13.96
N ASN A 238 2.32 -1.93 -12.93
CA ASN A 238 0.96 -2.41 -13.10
C ASN A 238 0.12 -1.37 -13.88
N LYS A 239 -0.31 -1.74 -15.08
CA LYS A 239 -1.02 -0.86 -16.03
C LYS A 239 -2.39 -0.37 -15.55
N ILE A 240 -2.94 -0.97 -14.48
CA ILE A 240 -4.18 -0.50 -13.86
C ILE A 240 -3.96 0.59 -12.80
N GLN A 241 -2.72 0.92 -12.47
CA GLN A 241 -2.42 2.06 -11.60
C GLN A 241 -2.65 3.36 -12.37
N PRO A 242 -3.36 4.35 -11.80
CA PRO A 242 -3.48 5.68 -12.43
C PRO A 242 -2.14 6.42 -12.42
N SER A 243 -1.95 7.36 -13.35
CA SER A 243 -0.79 8.24 -13.31
C SER A 243 -0.91 9.23 -12.14
N LEU A 244 0.24 9.65 -11.60
CA LEU A 244 0.30 10.69 -10.57
C LEU A 244 -0.41 11.98 -11.02
N ALA A 245 -0.19 12.38 -12.27
CA ALA A 245 -0.81 13.59 -12.83
C ALA A 245 -2.36 13.48 -12.86
N SER A 246 -2.92 12.33 -13.29
CA SER A 246 -4.37 12.14 -13.33
C SER A 246 -4.99 12.07 -11.94
N SER A 247 -4.35 11.35 -11.01
CA SER A 247 -4.82 11.25 -9.62
C SER A 247 -4.77 12.61 -8.93
N LYS A 248 -3.71 13.39 -9.17
CA LYS A 248 -3.58 14.76 -8.66
C LYS A 248 -4.68 15.68 -9.21
N ALA A 249 -4.95 15.62 -10.52
CA ALA A 249 -6.00 16.44 -11.13
C ALA A 249 -7.38 16.12 -10.55
N ILE A 250 -7.69 14.84 -10.29
CA ILE A 250 -8.93 14.45 -9.63
C ILE A 250 -8.96 15.00 -8.20
N ARG A 251 -7.98 14.66 -7.37
CA ARG A 251 -7.94 15.05 -5.96
C ARG A 251 -8.04 16.55 -5.76
N ASP A 252 -7.26 17.33 -6.51
CA ASP A 252 -7.16 18.78 -6.32
C ASP A 252 -8.42 19.53 -6.77
N ASN A 253 -9.31 18.85 -7.53
CA ASN A 253 -10.61 19.39 -7.95
C ASN A 253 -11.81 18.80 -7.19
N LEU A 254 -11.57 17.91 -6.21
CA LEU A 254 -12.64 17.41 -5.35
C LEU A 254 -12.96 18.45 -4.27
N ILE A 255 -14.26 18.75 -4.13
CA ILE A 255 -14.78 19.41 -2.94
C ILE A 255 -15.05 18.30 -1.93
N ILE A 256 -14.11 18.09 -1.01
CA ILE A 256 -14.30 17.13 0.08
C ILE A 256 -15.19 17.80 1.11
N VAL A 257 -16.46 17.40 1.14
CA VAL A 257 -17.38 17.77 2.22
C VAL A 257 -16.98 16.90 3.43
N LYS A 258 -16.43 17.54 4.46
CA LYS A 258 -16.11 16.88 5.75
C LYS A 258 -17.35 16.85 6.63
#